data_92db5550c52661cecb96b300d1665c3c
#
_entry.id   92db5550c52661cecb96b300d1665c3c
#
_cell.length_a   1.000
_cell.length_b   1.000
_cell.length_c   1.000
_cell.angle_alpha   90.00
_cell.angle_beta   90.00
_cell.angle_gamma   90.00
#
_symmetry.space_group_name_H-M   'P 1'
#
loop_
_entity.id
_entity.type
_entity.pdbx_description
1 polymer ?
#
loop_
_entity_poly.entity_id
_entity_poly.type
_entity_poly.pdbx_seq_one_letter_code
_entity_poly.pdbx_strand_id
1 'polypeptide(L)'
;LSVLYGLIFLVCFPGNIVTIFVYCVKMRPWKNSTIIMLNLAITDLLYLVTLPFFIHYYSNGNDWIFGDFMCKFIQFCFYFNMYSGIIFLSCFSIFRFLVVVYPMKCLFLRKRRWAVVTCTVVWMISLVALSPLAVLITPSHRQNKTICPDLAASEDFDRSRWYNWGLTVFAFFLPLLTVTLCYVLIIVILATGLHTQASYKQKARRLTVLLLLVFYVCFLPFHVFQGIRLELQVQPVSCHLKKTILLMFIITKPLAALNTFGNLLLYVVSGDNFQQAIISL
;
A
#
# COMPACT_ATOMS: atom_id res chain seq x y z
N LEU A 1 -2.67 18.97 -5.86
CA LEU A 1 -2.64 17.50 -6.05
C LEU A 1 -1.71 17.10 -7.17
N SER A 2 -1.81 17.68 -8.37
CA SER A 2 -0.97 17.38 -9.53
C SER A 2 0.52 17.45 -9.22
N VAL A 3 0.98 18.51 -8.54
CA VAL A 3 2.38 18.66 -8.15
C VAL A 3 2.84 17.54 -7.22
N LEU A 4 2.00 17.16 -6.24
CA LEU A 4 2.35 16.11 -5.28
C LEU A 4 2.43 14.73 -5.96
N TYR A 5 1.47 14.39 -6.82
CA TYR A 5 1.55 13.17 -7.64
C TYR A 5 2.75 13.20 -8.60
N GLY A 6 3.08 14.38 -9.16
CA GLY A 6 4.27 14.55 -9.99
C GLY A 6 5.57 14.26 -9.25
N LEU A 7 5.71 14.77 -8.02
CA LEU A 7 6.88 14.49 -7.16
C LEU A 7 6.97 13.01 -6.80
N ILE A 8 5.84 12.39 -6.42
CA ILE A 8 5.79 10.94 -6.14
C ILE A 8 6.24 10.15 -7.37
N PHE A 9 5.72 10.48 -8.55
CA PHE A 9 6.09 9.82 -9.80
C PHE A 9 7.59 9.96 -10.10
N LEU A 10 8.13 11.18 -10.06
CA LEU A 10 9.53 11.45 -10.40
C LEU A 10 10.53 10.73 -9.48
N VAL A 11 10.18 10.51 -8.22
CA VAL A 11 11.06 9.83 -7.25
C VAL A 11 10.80 8.32 -7.24
N CYS A 12 9.53 7.93 -7.12
CA CYS A 12 9.19 6.53 -6.86
C CYS A 12 9.22 5.66 -8.11
N PHE A 13 8.92 6.20 -9.28
CA PHE A 13 8.93 5.43 -10.52
C PHE A 13 10.35 4.93 -10.87
N PRO A 14 11.38 5.79 -11.01
CA PRO A 14 12.74 5.31 -11.24
C PRO A 14 13.26 4.47 -10.06
N GLY A 15 12.94 4.84 -8.82
CA GLY A 15 13.35 4.09 -7.64
C GLY A 15 12.86 2.63 -7.64
N ASN A 16 11.61 2.38 -8.02
CA ASN A 16 11.07 1.02 -8.12
C ASN A 16 11.65 0.24 -9.30
N ILE A 17 11.91 0.90 -10.44
CA ILE A 17 12.61 0.26 -11.57
C ILE A 17 14.00 -0.22 -11.14
N VAL A 18 14.79 0.66 -10.52
CA VAL A 18 16.12 0.31 -10.01
C VAL A 18 16.02 -0.83 -8.98
N THR A 19 15.04 -0.77 -8.08
CA THR A 19 14.82 -1.83 -7.08
C THR A 19 14.54 -3.18 -7.72
N ILE A 20 13.65 -3.24 -8.71
CA ILE A 20 13.33 -4.48 -9.44
C ILE A 20 14.56 -4.99 -10.16
N PHE A 21 15.31 -4.12 -10.83
CA PHE A 21 16.56 -4.47 -11.53
C PHE A 21 17.57 -5.08 -10.54
N VAL A 22 17.84 -4.43 -9.41
CA VAL A 22 18.77 -4.93 -8.39
C VAL A 22 18.36 -6.30 -7.86
N TYR A 23 17.06 -6.48 -7.56
CA TYR A 23 16.57 -7.78 -7.08
C TYR A 23 16.69 -8.87 -8.13
N CYS A 24 16.42 -8.57 -9.40
CA CYS A 24 16.45 -9.56 -10.46
C CYS A 24 17.89 -9.94 -10.90
N VAL A 25 18.82 -8.98 -10.90
CA VAL A 25 20.17 -9.17 -11.46
C VAL A 25 21.22 -9.42 -10.38
N LYS A 26 21.23 -8.61 -9.31
CA LYS A 26 22.33 -8.59 -8.33
C LYS A 26 22.06 -9.45 -7.08
N MET A 27 20.80 -9.68 -6.71
CA MET A 27 20.47 -10.34 -5.43
C MET A 27 20.07 -11.80 -5.57
N ARG A 28 20.61 -12.53 -6.54
CA ARG A 28 20.40 -13.98 -6.65
C ARG A 28 21.46 -14.76 -5.85
N PRO A 29 21.09 -15.88 -5.21
CA PRO A 29 19.75 -16.49 -5.07
C PRO A 29 18.83 -15.73 -4.12
N TRP A 30 17.55 -15.61 -4.47
CA TRP A 30 16.58 -14.84 -3.69
C TRP A 30 16.28 -15.47 -2.32
N LYS A 31 16.38 -14.66 -1.27
CA LYS A 31 15.85 -14.98 0.07
C LYS A 31 14.31 -14.72 0.07
N ASN A 32 13.61 -15.32 1.03
CA ASN A 32 12.15 -15.15 1.14
C ASN A 32 11.71 -13.69 1.27
N SER A 33 12.43 -12.90 2.07
CA SER A 33 12.18 -11.45 2.18
C SER A 33 12.35 -10.73 0.85
N THR A 34 13.35 -11.11 0.05
CA THR A 34 13.60 -10.54 -1.27
C THR A 34 12.44 -10.82 -2.25
N ILE A 35 11.86 -12.03 -2.19
CA ILE A 35 10.70 -12.38 -3.03
C ILE A 35 9.49 -11.51 -2.69
N ILE A 36 9.19 -11.34 -1.40
CA ILE A 36 8.07 -10.50 -0.94
C ILE A 36 8.31 -9.03 -1.37
N MET A 37 9.52 -8.50 -1.16
CA MET A 37 9.88 -7.13 -1.51
C MET A 37 9.85 -6.88 -3.02
N LEU A 38 10.27 -7.85 -3.84
CA LEU A 38 10.17 -7.78 -5.29
C LEU A 38 8.71 -7.68 -5.75
N ASN A 39 7.81 -8.50 -5.17
CA ASN A 39 6.39 -8.44 -5.50
C ASN A 39 5.77 -7.11 -5.06
N LEU A 40 6.16 -6.57 -3.92
CA LEU A 40 5.74 -5.25 -3.46
C LEU A 40 6.18 -4.15 -4.44
N ALA A 41 7.45 -4.18 -4.91
CA ALA A 41 7.94 -3.23 -5.90
C ALA A 41 7.21 -3.35 -7.25
N ILE A 42 6.78 -4.54 -7.64
CA ILE A 42 5.97 -4.75 -8.86
C ILE A 42 4.59 -4.11 -8.68
N THR A 43 3.91 -4.29 -7.54
CA THR A 43 2.62 -3.62 -7.29
C THR A 43 2.75 -2.11 -7.26
N ASP A 44 3.84 -1.58 -6.68
CA ASP A 44 4.12 -0.15 -6.69
C ASP A 44 4.29 0.37 -8.12
N LEU A 45 5.05 -0.34 -8.96
CA LEU A 45 5.27 0.06 -10.35
C LEU A 45 3.98 0.04 -11.17
N LEU A 46 3.10 -0.96 -10.98
CA LEU A 46 1.79 -1.04 -11.64
C LEU A 46 0.90 0.17 -11.32
N TYR A 47 0.98 0.69 -10.12
CA TYR A 47 0.28 1.91 -9.74
C TYR A 47 0.98 3.16 -10.28
N LEU A 48 2.29 3.25 -10.14
CA LEU A 48 3.07 4.43 -10.54
C LEU A 48 2.92 4.76 -12.03
N VAL A 49 2.80 3.75 -12.92
CA VAL A 49 2.53 3.98 -14.35
C VAL A 49 1.17 4.64 -14.61
N THR A 50 0.24 4.62 -13.66
CA THR A 50 -1.06 5.28 -13.78
C THR A 50 -1.06 6.73 -13.31
N LEU A 51 -0.03 7.17 -12.57
CA LEU A 51 0.02 8.54 -12.02
C LEU A 51 0.00 9.66 -13.07
N PRO A 52 0.62 9.55 -14.25
CA PRO A 52 0.51 10.59 -15.28
C PRO A 52 -0.94 10.92 -15.66
N PHE A 53 -1.85 9.92 -15.65
CA PHE A 53 -3.28 10.13 -15.91
C PHE A 53 -3.96 10.93 -14.79
N PHE A 54 -3.63 10.65 -13.52
CA PHE A 54 -4.11 11.44 -12.38
C PHE A 54 -3.53 12.86 -12.40
N ILE A 55 -2.26 13.03 -12.76
CA ILE A 55 -1.63 14.35 -12.88
C ILE A 55 -2.37 15.18 -13.93
N HIS A 56 -2.64 14.61 -15.10
CA HIS A 56 -3.41 15.28 -16.16
C HIS A 56 -4.83 15.63 -15.70
N TYR A 57 -5.55 14.68 -15.10
CA TYR A 57 -6.91 14.88 -14.61
C TYR A 57 -7.03 16.06 -13.64
N TYR A 58 -6.14 16.11 -12.63
CA TYR A 58 -6.15 17.20 -11.66
C TYR A 58 -5.63 18.54 -12.22
N SER A 59 -4.73 18.51 -13.21
CA SER A 59 -4.24 19.71 -13.87
C SER A 59 -5.28 20.32 -14.82
N ASN A 60 -6.15 19.47 -15.38
CA ASN A 60 -7.20 19.88 -16.32
C ASN A 60 -8.55 20.18 -15.61
N GLY A 61 -8.52 20.62 -14.37
CA GLY A 61 -9.72 21.01 -13.63
C GLY A 61 -10.71 19.88 -13.36
N ASN A 62 -10.22 18.69 -13.12
CA ASN A 62 -10.98 17.45 -12.87
C ASN A 62 -11.84 17.01 -14.07
N ASP A 63 -11.34 17.17 -15.28
CA ASP A 63 -11.98 16.66 -16.49
C ASP A 63 -11.25 15.41 -17.00
N TRP A 64 -11.98 14.28 -17.08
CA TRP A 64 -11.47 12.99 -17.45
C TRP A 64 -11.68 12.72 -18.94
N ILE A 65 -10.61 12.70 -19.71
CA ILE A 65 -10.66 12.56 -21.18
C ILE A 65 -10.27 11.17 -21.69
N PHE A 66 -9.86 10.25 -20.80
CA PHE A 66 -9.26 8.96 -21.21
C PHE A 66 -10.26 7.81 -21.33
N GLY A 67 -11.57 8.10 -21.23
CA GLY A 67 -12.64 7.11 -21.37
C GLY A 67 -12.88 6.27 -20.10
N ASP A 68 -13.98 5.53 -20.12
CA ASP A 68 -14.52 4.81 -18.97
C ASP A 68 -13.64 3.66 -18.53
N PHE A 69 -13.12 2.89 -19.47
CA PHE A 69 -12.23 1.78 -19.18
C PHE A 69 -10.98 2.24 -18.40
N MET A 70 -10.36 3.32 -18.86
CA MET A 70 -9.16 3.86 -18.23
C MET A 70 -9.44 4.41 -16.83
N CYS A 71 -10.61 5.04 -16.61
CA CYS A 71 -11.03 5.46 -15.28
C CYS A 71 -11.11 4.29 -14.30
N LYS A 72 -11.82 3.22 -14.69
CA LYS A 72 -11.95 2.00 -13.88
C LYS A 72 -10.58 1.36 -13.62
N PHE A 73 -9.76 1.27 -14.66
CA PHE A 73 -8.43 0.65 -14.57
C PHE A 73 -7.49 1.38 -13.61
N ILE A 74 -7.39 2.72 -13.69
CA ILE A 74 -6.49 3.47 -12.80
C ILE A 74 -6.97 3.49 -11.36
N GLN A 75 -8.29 3.53 -11.13
CA GLN A 75 -8.86 3.40 -9.79
C GLN A 75 -8.60 1.99 -9.24
N PHE A 76 -8.79 0.96 -10.07
CA PHE A 76 -8.42 -0.41 -9.68
C PHE A 76 -6.94 -0.51 -9.30
N CYS A 77 -6.02 0.03 -10.10
CA CYS A 77 -4.57 0.02 -9.79
C CYS A 77 -4.26 0.73 -8.48
N PHE A 78 -4.93 1.84 -8.17
CA PHE A 78 -4.76 2.55 -6.90
C PHE A 78 -5.16 1.67 -5.70
N TYR A 79 -6.37 1.14 -5.71
CA TYR A 79 -6.86 0.27 -4.62
C TYR A 79 -6.06 -1.03 -4.55
N PHE A 80 -5.68 -1.59 -5.70
CA PHE A 80 -4.89 -2.81 -5.78
C PHE A 80 -3.51 -2.63 -5.16
N ASN A 81 -2.78 -1.57 -5.50
CA ASN A 81 -1.50 -1.25 -4.88
C ASN A 81 -1.65 -1.07 -3.37
N MET A 82 -2.65 -0.31 -2.93
CA MET A 82 -2.87 -0.03 -1.53
C MET A 82 -3.15 -1.31 -0.73
N TYR A 83 -4.15 -2.11 -1.11
CA TYR A 83 -4.55 -3.29 -0.34
C TYR A 83 -3.56 -4.47 -0.48
N SER A 84 -3.03 -4.73 -1.68
CA SER A 84 -1.97 -5.74 -1.83
C SER A 84 -0.70 -5.35 -1.05
N GLY A 85 -0.33 -4.06 -1.07
CA GLY A 85 0.77 -3.51 -0.28
C GLY A 85 0.58 -3.74 1.21
N ILE A 86 -0.61 -3.45 1.76
CA ILE A 86 -0.95 -3.70 3.16
C ILE A 86 -0.78 -5.19 3.50
N ILE A 87 -1.29 -6.09 2.65
CA ILE A 87 -1.19 -7.54 2.89
C ILE A 87 0.26 -8.01 2.78
N PHE A 88 1.04 -7.56 1.78
CA PHE A 88 2.47 -7.90 1.65
C PHE A 88 3.28 -7.45 2.86
N LEU A 89 3.07 -6.22 3.33
CA LEU A 89 3.75 -5.68 4.51
C LEU A 89 3.37 -6.45 5.78
N SER A 90 2.11 -6.89 5.88
CA SER A 90 1.64 -7.72 6.99
C SER A 90 2.27 -9.11 6.97
N CYS A 91 2.31 -9.77 5.81
CA CYS A 91 3.01 -11.04 5.64
C CYS A 91 4.50 -10.93 5.97
N PHE A 92 5.14 -9.84 5.54
CA PHE A 92 6.54 -9.56 5.88
C PHE A 92 6.73 -9.40 7.39
N SER A 93 5.82 -8.70 8.07
CA SER A 93 5.86 -8.49 9.53
C SER A 93 5.68 -9.80 10.30
N ILE A 94 4.73 -10.64 9.90
CA ILE A 94 4.51 -11.98 10.47
C ILE A 94 5.75 -12.85 10.26
N PHE A 95 6.31 -12.85 9.03
CA PHE A 95 7.51 -13.61 8.73
C PHE A 95 8.70 -13.18 9.61
N ARG A 96 8.88 -11.88 9.79
CA ARG A 96 9.91 -11.34 10.70
C ARG A 96 9.67 -11.75 12.14
N PHE A 97 8.45 -11.65 12.62
CA PHE A 97 8.08 -12.09 13.97
C PHE A 97 8.43 -13.57 14.19
N LEU A 98 8.00 -14.44 13.29
CA LEU A 98 8.26 -15.88 13.40
C LEU A 98 9.75 -16.22 13.42
N VAL A 99 10.56 -15.56 12.59
CA VAL A 99 12.01 -15.79 12.53
C VAL A 99 12.72 -15.29 13.79
N VAL A 100 12.24 -14.20 14.40
CA VAL A 100 12.83 -13.63 15.63
C VAL A 100 12.45 -14.43 16.87
N VAL A 101 11.16 -14.81 16.98
CA VAL A 101 10.61 -15.46 18.19
C VAL A 101 10.83 -16.95 18.20
N TYR A 102 10.72 -17.61 17.03
CA TYR A 102 10.80 -19.07 16.90
C TYR A 102 11.87 -19.51 15.88
N PRO A 103 13.16 -19.13 16.05
CA PRO A 103 14.19 -19.33 15.02
C PRO A 103 14.39 -20.79 14.64
N MET A 104 14.25 -21.73 15.58
CA MET A 104 14.43 -23.17 15.33
C MET A 104 13.17 -23.84 14.77
N LYS A 105 11.99 -23.46 15.27
CA LYS A 105 10.71 -24.08 14.84
C LYS A 105 10.29 -23.66 13.43
N CYS A 106 10.70 -22.47 12.99
CA CYS A 106 10.29 -21.89 11.71
C CYS A 106 11.33 -22.07 10.58
N LEU A 107 12.27 -23.00 10.72
CA LEU A 107 13.25 -23.30 9.66
C LEU A 107 12.61 -23.69 8.32
N PHE A 108 11.45 -24.36 8.35
CA PHE A 108 10.72 -24.73 7.15
C PHE A 108 10.20 -23.50 6.37
N LEU A 109 9.87 -22.40 7.06
CA LEU A 109 9.43 -21.14 6.43
C LEU A 109 10.55 -20.44 5.67
N ARG A 110 11.81 -20.77 5.92
CA ARG A 110 12.96 -20.26 5.15
C ARG A 110 13.04 -20.84 3.74
N LYS A 111 12.30 -21.93 3.44
CA LYS A 111 12.26 -22.50 2.10
C LYS A 111 11.56 -21.54 1.13
N ARG A 112 12.21 -21.23 0.01
CA ARG A 112 11.75 -20.31 -1.03
C ARG A 112 10.30 -20.55 -1.49
N ARG A 113 9.87 -21.81 -1.53
CA ARG A 113 8.52 -22.20 -1.94
C ARG A 113 7.43 -21.49 -1.14
N TRP A 114 7.61 -21.28 0.16
CA TRP A 114 6.62 -20.64 1.02
C TRP A 114 6.46 -19.14 0.70
N ALA A 115 7.55 -18.44 0.38
CA ALA A 115 7.47 -17.06 -0.06
C ALA A 115 6.73 -16.94 -1.40
N VAL A 116 6.98 -17.85 -2.34
CA VAL A 116 6.27 -17.88 -3.63
C VAL A 116 4.79 -18.15 -3.41
N VAL A 117 4.42 -19.17 -2.63
CA VAL A 117 3.02 -19.47 -2.30
C VAL A 117 2.35 -18.27 -1.64
N THR A 118 2.98 -17.65 -0.65
CA THR A 118 2.43 -16.44 0.01
C THR A 118 2.19 -15.33 -1.01
N CYS A 119 3.14 -15.03 -1.88
CA CYS A 119 2.95 -14.00 -2.90
C CYS A 119 1.81 -14.33 -3.85
N THR A 120 1.72 -15.59 -4.34
CA THR A 120 0.62 -16.02 -5.20
C THR A 120 -0.74 -15.86 -4.51
N VAL A 121 -0.84 -16.26 -3.25
CA VAL A 121 -2.07 -16.09 -2.46
C VAL A 121 -2.44 -14.63 -2.29
N VAL A 122 -1.48 -13.75 -2.01
CA VAL A 122 -1.73 -12.30 -1.90
C VAL A 122 -2.24 -11.73 -3.21
N TRP A 123 -1.63 -12.08 -4.35
CA TRP A 123 -2.11 -11.66 -5.67
C TRP A 123 -3.55 -12.11 -5.93
N MET A 124 -3.85 -13.38 -5.69
CA MET A 124 -5.19 -13.95 -5.92
C MET A 124 -6.25 -13.32 -5.01
N ILE A 125 -5.96 -13.20 -3.70
CA ILE A 125 -6.89 -12.57 -2.75
C ILE A 125 -7.15 -11.11 -3.15
N SER A 126 -6.12 -10.35 -3.50
CA SER A 126 -6.27 -8.95 -3.88
C SER A 126 -7.08 -8.80 -5.17
N LEU A 127 -6.84 -9.64 -6.19
CA LEU A 127 -7.60 -9.61 -7.44
C LEU A 127 -9.09 -9.95 -7.20
N VAL A 128 -9.37 -11.00 -6.45
CA VAL A 128 -10.76 -11.41 -6.14
C VAL A 128 -11.47 -10.36 -5.28
N ALA A 129 -10.81 -9.89 -4.22
CA ALA A 129 -11.40 -8.90 -3.32
C ALA A 129 -11.71 -7.57 -4.01
N LEU A 130 -10.90 -7.16 -4.99
CA LEU A 130 -11.06 -5.88 -5.69
C LEU A 130 -11.81 -5.98 -7.03
N SER A 131 -12.17 -7.18 -7.48
CA SER A 131 -12.96 -7.35 -8.71
C SER A 131 -14.28 -6.57 -8.73
N PRO A 132 -15.02 -6.37 -7.60
CA PRO A 132 -16.25 -5.58 -7.60
C PRO A 132 -16.05 -4.11 -7.99
N LEU A 133 -14.84 -3.55 -7.86
CA LEU A 133 -14.55 -2.17 -8.28
C LEU A 133 -14.86 -1.92 -9.77
N ALA A 134 -14.66 -2.93 -10.62
CA ALA A 134 -14.96 -2.82 -12.04
C ALA A 134 -16.44 -2.50 -12.34
N VAL A 135 -17.34 -2.90 -11.44
CA VAL A 135 -18.78 -2.65 -11.54
C VAL A 135 -19.19 -1.41 -10.73
N LEU A 136 -18.61 -1.24 -9.53
CA LEU A 136 -18.99 -0.17 -8.60
C LEU A 136 -18.49 1.23 -9.05
N ILE A 137 -17.42 1.30 -9.81
CA ILE A 137 -16.88 2.58 -10.31
C ILE A 137 -17.48 2.85 -11.70
N THR A 138 -18.30 3.90 -11.79
CA THR A 138 -18.92 4.35 -13.05
C THR A 138 -18.61 5.83 -13.25
N PRO A 139 -17.94 6.24 -14.36
CA PRO A 139 -17.72 7.63 -14.69
C PRO A 139 -19.03 8.40 -14.76
N SER A 140 -19.04 9.62 -14.25
CA SER A 140 -20.23 10.48 -14.26
C SER A 140 -20.00 11.73 -15.08
N HIS A 141 -20.99 12.11 -15.90
CA HIS A 141 -20.97 13.31 -16.71
C HIS A 141 -21.71 14.45 -15.98
N ARG A 142 -20.99 15.52 -15.66
CA ARG A 142 -21.57 16.73 -15.02
C ARG A 142 -21.08 17.99 -15.71
N GLN A 143 -22.03 18.90 -16.11
CA GLN A 143 -21.70 20.22 -16.61
C GLN A 143 -20.61 20.24 -17.70
N ASN A 144 -20.78 19.43 -18.75
CA ASN A 144 -19.79 19.25 -19.84
C ASN A 144 -18.40 18.72 -19.41
N LYS A 145 -18.29 18.12 -18.22
CA LYS A 145 -17.06 17.46 -17.76
C LYS A 145 -17.36 16.01 -17.42
N THR A 146 -16.41 15.14 -17.70
CA THR A 146 -16.43 13.76 -17.24
C THR A 146 -15.62 13.65 -15.96
N ILE A 147 -16.26 13.16 -14.91
CA ILE A 147 -15.60 12.93 -13.60
C ILE A 147 -15.30 11.44 -13.47
N CYS A 148 -14.05 11.11 -13.16
CA CYS A 148 -13.68 9.76 -12.76
C CYS A 148 -13.84 9.62 -11.24
N PRO A 149 -14.96 9.02 -10.77
CA PRO A 149 -15.27 8.96 -9.34
C PRO A 149 -14.39 7.92 -8.63
N ASP A 150 -14.34 8.03 -7.33
CA ASP A 150 -13.83 6.97 -6.46
C ASP A 150 -14.97 6.05 -5.97
N LEU A 151 -14.61 4.98 -5.26
CA LEU A 151 -15.56 4.00 -4.73
C LEU A 151 -16.66 4.62 -3.86
N ALA A 152 -16.39 5.70 -3.13
CA ALA A 152 -17.36 6.36 -2.28
C ALA A 152 -18.38 7.23 -3.04
N ALA A 153 -18.22 7.41 -4.35
CA ALA A 153 -19.12 8.18 -5.21
C ALA A 153 -19.88 7.28 -6.21
N SER A 154 -19.98 5.99 -5.91
CA SER A 154 -20.72 5.00 -6.72
C SER A 154 -22.22 5.30 -6.77
N GLU A 155 -22.87 5.00 -7.89
CA GLU A 155 -24.33 5.11 -8.04
C GLU A 155 -25.10 4.14 -7.13
N ASP A 156 -24.57 2.91 -6.95
CA ASP A 156 -25.08 1.93 -5.97
C ASP A 156 -24.42 2.17 -4.61
N PHE A 157 -24.92 3.19 -3.91
CA PHE A 157 -24.31 3.67 -2.68
C PHE A 157 -24.31 2.62 -1.55
N ASP A 158 -25.41 1.90 -1.33
CA ASP A 158 -25.52 0.96 -0.23
C ASP A 158 -24.57 -0.22 -0.41
N ARG A 159 -24.49 -0.79 -1.60
CA ARG A 159 -23.54 -1.85 -1.93
C ARG A 159 -22.10 -1.38 -1.79
N SER A 160 -21.78 -0.20 -2.31
CA SER A 160 -20.46 0.43 -2.21
C SER A 160 -20.06 0.68 -0.75
N ARG A 161 -20.99 1.12 0.10
CA ARG A 161 -20.78 1.37 1.53
C ARG A 161 -20.38 0.09 2.27
N TRP A 162 -21.17 -0.97 2.15
CA TRP A 162 -20.89 -2.24 2.82
C TRP A 162 -19.61 -2.89 2.32
N TYR A 163 -19.38 -2.86 1.02
CA TYR A 163 -18.14 -3.34 0.41
C TYR A 163 -16.91 -2.59 0.94
N ASN A 164 -17.00 -1.27 1.03
CA ASN A 164 -15.92 -0.43 1.53
C ASN A 164 -15.63 -0.68 3.03
N TRP A 165 -16.67 -0.85 3.85
CA TRP A 165 -16.49 -1.24 5.25
C TRP A 165 -15.86 -2.64 5.38
N GLY A 166 -16.25 -3.58 4.54
CA GLY A 166 -15.60 -4.89 4.47
C GLY A 166 -14.10 -4.77 4.18
N LEU A 167 -13.71 -4.02 3.15
CA LEU A 167 -12.29 -3.76 2.85
C LEU A 167 -11.58 -3.07 4.01
N THR A 168 -12.21 -2.06 4.61
CA THR A 168 -11.60 -1.29 5.71
C THR A 168 -11.35 -2.17 6.93
N VAL A 169 -12.29 -3.02 7.32
CA VAL A 169 -12.14 -3.89 8.49
C VAL A 169 -11.16 -5.04 8.22
N PHE A 170 -11.38 -5.79 7.13
CA PHE A 170 -10.61 -7.02 6.89
C PHE A 170 -9.29 -6.80 6.18
N ALA A 171 -9.20 -5.83 5.27
CA ALA A 171 -7.99 -5.59 4.50
C ALA A 171 -7.13 -4.43 5.04
N PHE A 172 -7.59 -3.69 6.06
CA PHE A 172 -6.79 -2.64 6.71
C PHE A 172 -6.72 -2.79 8.23
N PHE A 173 -7.83 -2.72 9.01
CA PHE A 173 -7.75 -2.72 10.48
C PHE A 173 -7.21 -4.03 11.04
N LEU A 174 -7.61 -5.17 10.51
CA LEU A 174 -7.07 -6.47 10.93
C LEU A 174 -5.56 -6.61 10.62
N PRO A 175 -5.06 -6.29 9.41
CA PRO A 175 -3.63 -6.16 9.14
C PRO A 175 -2.90 -5.17 10.04
N LEU A 176 -3.45 -3.98 10.28
CA LEU A 176 -2.86 -2.97 11.16
C LEU A 176 -2.65 -3.52 12.58
N LEU A 177 -3.66 -4.18 13.14
CA LEU A 177 -3.56 -4.82 14.45
C LEU A 177 -2.48 -5.91 14.45
N THR A 178 -2.46 -6.76 13.43
CA THR A 178 -1.48 -7.84 13.28
C THR A 178 -0.05 -7.30 13.22
N VAL A 179 0.20 -6.28 12.39
CA VAL A 179 1.52 -5.64 12.25
C VAL A 179 1.95 -5.01 13.57
N THR A 180 1.06 -4.27 14.23
CA THR A 180 1.34 -3.62 15.51
C THR A 180 1.71 -4.67 16.59
N LEU A 181 0.94 -5.74 16.71
CA LEU A 181 1.24 -6.82 17.66
C LEU A 181 2.57 -7.51 17.35
N CYS A 182 2.83 -7.85 16.09
CA CYS A 182 4.11 -8.46 15.68
C CYS A 182 5.31 -7.61 16.12
N TYR A 183 5.25 -6.30 15.90
CA TYR A 183 6.38 -5.42 16.21
C TYR A 183 6.50 -5.09 17.69
N VAL A 184 5.41 -4.96 18.42
CA VAL A 184 5.45 -4.84 19.89
C VAL A 184 6.14 -6.07 20.49
N LEU A 185 5.76 -7.26 20.06
CA LEU A 185 6.37 -8.51 20.56
C LEU A 185 7.84 -8.63 20.15
N ILE A 186 8.22 -8.28 18.92
CA ILE A 186 9.62 -8.25 18.48
C ILE A 186 10.45 -7.32 19.36
N ILE A 187 9.96 -6.09 19.63
CA ILE A 187 10.67 -5.12 20.47
C ILE A 187 10.85 -5.63 21.89
N VAL A 188 9.80 -6.20 22.50
CA VAL A 188 9.85 -6.76 23.85
C VAL A 188 10.90 -7.89 23.94
N ILE A 189 10.87 -8.84 23.00
CA ILE A 189 11.80 -9.98 22.97
C ILE A 189 13.24 -9.52 22.75
N LEU A 190 13.47 -8.56 21.86
CA LEU A 190 14.81 -8.00 21.63
C LEU A 190 15.32 -7.15 22.81
N ALA A 191 14.42 -6.53 23.56
CA ALA A 191 14.79 -5.77 24.77
C ALA A 191 15.25 -6.70 25.90
N THR A 192 14.57 -7.84 26.08
CA THR A 192 14.86 -8.83 27.13
C THR A 192 16.00 -9.78 26.77
N GLY A 193 16.34 -9.93 25.48
CA GLY A 193 17.40 -10.82 24.99
C GLY A 193 18.81 -10.29 25.31
N LEU A 194 19.50 -10.92 26.27
CA LEU A 194 20.83 -10.53 26.76
C LEU A 194 21.95 -10.68 25.72
N HIS A 195 21.83 -11.63 24.78
CA HIS A 195 22.89 -11.99 23.83
C HIS A 195 22.69 -11.48 22.40
N THR A 196 21.67 -10.64 22.15
CA THR A 196 21.40 -10.14 20.80
C THR A 196 22.31 -8.96 20.47
N GLN A 197 23.01 -9.04 19.34
CA GLN A 197 23.92 -7.99 18.84
C GLN A 197 23.21 -6.62 18.73
N ALA A 198 23.87 -5.55 19.21
CA ALA A 198 23.30 -4.20 19.23
C ALA A 198 22.92 -3.70 17.82
N SER A 199 23.71 -4.03 16.80
CA SER A 199 23.43 -3.71 15.41
C SER A 199 22.13 -4.35 14.90
N TYR A 200 21.87 -5.61 15.25
CA TYR A 200 20.63 -6.30 14.90
C TYR A 200 19.40 -5.67 15.57
N LYS A 201 19.50 -5.33 16.87
CA LYS A 201 18.45 -4.61 17.61
C LYS A 201 18.12 -3.27 16.95
N GLN A 202 19.14 -2.51 16.57
CA GLN A 202 18.97 -1.19 15.93
C GLN A 202 18.30 -1.32 14.56
N LYS A 203 18.72 -2.29 13.74
CA LYS A 203 18.12 -2.55 12.43
C LYS A 203 16.65 -2.96 12.56
N ALA A 204 16.34 -3.89 13.48
CA ALA A 204 14.97 -4.30 13.76
C ALA A 204 14.10 -3.12 14.19
N ARG A 205 14.61 -2.23 15.07
CA ARG A 205 13.90 -1.03 15.52
C ARG A 205 13.63 -0.05 14.38
N ARG A 206 14.63 0.25 13.53
CA ARG A 206 14.45 1.13 12.36
C ARG A 206 13.38 0.60 11.41
N LEU A 207 13.41 -0.69 11.14
CA LEU A 207 12.43 -1.35 10.28
C LEU A 207 11.01 -1.28 10.87
N THR A 208 10.88 -1.53 12.18
CA THR A 208 9.62 -1.41 12.91
C THR A 208 9.04 0.01 12.80
N VAL A 209 9.84 1.02 13.10
CA VAL A 209 9.40 2.43 13.04
C VAL A 209 8.93 2.77 11.63
N LEU A 210 9.69 2.40 10.61
CA LEU A 210 9.34 2.68 9.22
C LEU A 210 8.02 2.03 8.80
N LEU A 211 7.82 0.76 9.14
CA LEU A 211 6.59 0.04 8.81
C LEU A 211 5.38 0.61 9.54
N LEU A 212 5.50 0.91 10.81
CA LEU A 212 4.43 1.55 11.57
C LEU A 212 4.11 2.94 11.02
N LEU A 213 5.14 3.73 10.65
CA LEU A 213 4.92 5.03 10.00
C LEU A 213 4.12 4.89 8.70
N VAL A 214 4.45 3.92 7.83
CA VAL A 214 3.68 3.67 6.60
C VAL A 214 2.22 3.35 6.93
N PHE A 215 1.93 2.47 7.89
CA PHE A 215 0.56 2.13 8.24
C PHE A 215 -0.22 3.30 8.86
N TYR A 216 0.38 4.00 9.82
CA TYR A 216 -0.32 5.05 10.57
C TYR A 216 -0.36 6.39 9.85
N VAL A 217 0.65 6.73 9.04
CA VAL A 217 0.71 8.02 8.33
C VAL A 217 0.14 7.91 6.92
N CYS A 218 0.47 6.85 6.18
CA CYS A 218 0.02 6.75 4.79
C CYS A 218 -1.39 6.15 4.67
N PHE A 219 -1.70 5.08 5.40
CA PHE A 219 -2.96 4.37 5.19
C PHE A 219 -4.09 4.74 6.15
N LEU A 220 -3.81 4.95 7.45
CA LEU A 220 -4.86 5.21 8.44
C LEU A 220 -5.70 6.46 8.11
N PRO A 221 -5.10 7.63 7.76
CA PRO A 221 -5.91 8.81 7.44
C PRO A 221 -6.86 8.58 6.26
N PHE A 222 -6.41 7.86 5.23
CA PHE A 222 -7.25 7.52 4.08
C PHE A 222 -8.49 6.73 4.51
N HIS A 223 -8.34 5.64 5.27
CA HIS A 223 -9.45 4.80 5.70
C HIS A 223 -10.40 5.52 6.67
N VAL A 224 -9.86 6.36 7.56
CA VAL A 224 -10.67 7.16 8.49
C VAL A 224 -11.55 8.15 7.72
N PHE A 225 -10.95 8.98 6.85
CA PHE A 225 -11.73 9.99 6.11
C PHE A 225 -12.65 9.37 5.07
N GLN A 226 -12.30 8.23 4.48
CA GLN A 226 -13.18 7.48 3.59
C GLN A 226 -14.41 6.97 4.34
N GLY A 227 -14.24 6.37 5.52
CA GLY A 227 -15.34 5.90 6.37
C GLY A 227 -16.25 7.05 6.81
N ILE A 228 -15.68 8.15 7.32
CA ILE A 228 -16.46 9.34 7.71
C ILE A 228 -17.24 9.89 6.51
N ARG A 229 -16.62 10.00 5.35
CA ARG A 229 -17.27 10.49 4.13
C ARG A 229 -18.48 9.64 3.73
N LEU A 230 -18.35 8.31 3.78
CA LEU A 230 -19.45 7.39 3.47
C LEU A 230 -20.61 7.56 4.44
N GLU A 231 -20.36 7.64 5.74
CA GLU A 231 -21.42 7.79 6.73
C GLU A 231 -22.13 9.15 6.60
N LEU A 232 -21.39 10.22 6.33
CA LEU A 232 -21.98 11.56 6.16
C LEU A 232 -22.82 11.72 4.88
N GLN A 233 -22.72 10.81 3.90
CA GLN A 233 -23.59 10.85 2.72
C GLN A 233 -25.05 10.51 3.07
N VAL A 234 -25.26 9.61 4.04
CA VAL A 234 -26.58 9.17 4.49
C VAL A 234 -27.20 10.17 5.48
N GLN A 235 -26.38 10.94 6.19
CA GLN A 235 -26.81 11.80 7.26
C GLN A 235 -27.26 13.20 6.75
N PRO A 236 -28.30 13.80 7.33
CA PRO A 236 -28.73 15.17 7.03
C PRO A 236 -27.82 16.20 7.69
N VAL A 237 -26.55 16.27 7.24
CA VAL A 237 -25.56 17.21 7.77
C VAL A 237 -25.35 18.37 6.82
N SER A 238 -24.76 19.48 7.31
CA SER A 238 -24.53 20.69 6.52
C SER A 238 -23.64 20.42 5.29
N CYS A 239 -23.94 21.11 4.19
CA CYS A 239 -23.14 21.04 2.97
C CYS A 239 -21.67 21.44 3.21
N HIS A 240 -21.42 22.36 4.13
CA HIS A 240 -20.08 22.78 4.53
C HIS A 240 -19.27 21.61 5.11
N LEU A 241 -19.86 20.85 6.04
CA LEU A 241 -19.18 19.69 6.63
C LEU A 241 -18.87 18.62 5.57
N LYS A 242 -19.81 18.32 4.67
CA LYS A 242 -19.60 17.37 3.56
C LYS A 242 -18.43 17.80 2.66
N LYS A 243 -18.34 19.09 2.34
CA LYS A 243 -17.23 19.65 1.54
C LYS A 243 -15.89 19.56 2.27
N THR A 244 -15.85 19.88 3.55
CA THR A 244 -14.62 19.81 4.37
C THR A 244 -14.10 18.39 4.44
N ILE A 245 -14.95 17.41 4.73
CA ILE A 245 -14.56 16.00 4.78
C ILE A 245 -14.10 15.48 3.41
N LEU A 246 -14.77 15.92 2.33
CA LEU A 246 -14.33 15.60 0.97
C LEU A 246 -12.92 16.15 0.68
N LEU A 247 -12.62 17.38 1.06
CA LEU A 247 -11.29 17.97 0.89
C LEU A 247 -10.23 17.19 1.69
N MET A 248 -10.52 16.85 2.94
CA MET A 248 -9.62 16.04 3.77
C MET A 248 -9.37 14.66 3.14
N PHE A 249 -10.42 13.99 2.67
CA PHE A 249 -10.30 12.72 1.96
C PHE A 249 -9.43 12.83 0.69
N ILE A 250 -9.61 13.88 -0.11
CA ILE A 250 -8.83 14.12 -1.32
C ILE A 250 -7.34 14.29 -1.00
N ILE A 251 -7.00 14.94 0.11
CA ILE A 251 -5.62 15.11 0.57
C ILE A 251 -5.01 13.77 1.03
N THR A 252 -5.82 12.87 1.56
CA THR A 252 -5.32 11.56 2.02
C THR A 252 -4.98 10.59 0.90
N LYS A 253 -5.48 10.78 -0.32
CA LYS A 253 -5.15 9.93 -1.49
C LYS A 253 -3.65 9.98 -1.85
N PRO A 254 -3.04 11.15 -2.11
CA PRO A 254 -1.61 11.21 -2.34
C PRO A 254 -0.79 10.81 -1.10
N LEU A 255 -1.32 11.01 0.11
CA LEU A 255 -0.69 10.51 1.33
C LEU A 255 -0.65 8.97 1.33
N ALA A 256 -1.75 8.30 0.92
CA ALA A 256 -1.74 6.86 0.71
C ALA A 256 -0.75 6.44 -0.39
N ALA A 257 -0.61 7.22 -1.47
CA ALA A 257 0.36 6.96 -2.53
C ALA A 257 1.82 7.09 -2.07
N LEU A 258 2.12 7.85 -1.01
CA LEU A 258 3.45 7.92 -0.40
C LEU A 258 3.92 6.60 0.21
N ASN A 259 3.06 5.58 0.33
CA ASN A 259 3.50 4.24 0.71
C ASN A 259 4.58 3.71 -0.24
N THR A 260 4.50 4.04 -1.53
CA THR A 260 5.51 3.64 -2.53
C THR A 260 6.90 4.19 -2.20
N PHE A 261 6.97 5.42 -1.67
CA PHE A 261 8.22 5.98 -1.14
C PHE A 261 8.65 5.29 0.15
N GLY A 262 7.71 5.03 1.08
CA GLY A 262 7.97 4.26 2.29
C GLY A 262 8.53 2.87 1.97
N ASN A 263 8.04 2.22 0.93
CA ASN A 263 8.54 0.93 0.46
C ASN A 263 9.98 1.02 -0.07
N LEU A 264 10.34 2.10 -0.79
CA LEU A 264 11.74 2.33 -1.21
C LEU A 264 12.68 2.43 0.00
N LEU A 265 12.29 3.17 1.03
CA LEU A 265 13.07 3.23 2.28
C LEU A 265 13.16 1.86 2.95
N LEU A 266 12.08 1.08 2.91
CA LEU A 266 12.05 -0.27 3.45
C LEU A 266 13.07 -1.18 2.75
N TYR A 267 13.21 -1.11 1.43
CA TYR A 267 14.18 -1.90 0.66
C TYR A 267 15.61 -1.56 1.09
N VAL A 268 15.92 -0.27 1.28
CA VAL A 268 17.21 0.19 1.75
C VAL A 268 17.51 -0.27 3.18
N VAL A 269 16.54 -0.14 4.09
CA VAL A 269 16.73 -0.51 5.52
C VAL A 269 16.78 -2.03 5.72
N SER A 270 16.01 -2.80 4.94
CA SER A 270 15.93 -4.27 5.10
C SER A 270 17.17 -5.01 4.63
N GLY A 271 17.89 -4.51 3.64
CA GLY A 271 18.93 -5.24 2.92
C GLY A 271 20.30 -4.62 2.97
N ASP A 272 21.21 -5.13 3.84
CA ASP A 272 22.62 -4.72 3.77
C ASP A 272 23.22 -5.07 2.40
N ASN A 273 22.85 -6.21 1.83
CA ASN A 273 23.23 -6.62 0.48
C ASN A 273 22.60 -5.72 -0.60
N PHE A 274 21.42 -5.14 -0.36
CA PHE A 274 20.74 -4.23 -1.29
C PHE A 274 21.49 -2.90 -1.37
N GLN A 275 21.92 -2.34 -0.24
CA GLN A 275 22.73 -1.12 -0.23
C GLN A 275 24.05 -1.31 -1.00
N GLN A 276 24.75 -2.42 -0.74
CA GLN A 276 26.00 -2.75 -1.45
C GLN A 276 25.76 -2.95 -2.95
N ALA A 277 24.66 -3.60 -3.33
CA ALA A 277 24.29 -3.82 -4.72
C ALA A 277 23.98 -2.52 -5.48
N ILE A 278 23.36 -1.53 -4.80
CA ILE A 278 23.15 -0.19 -5.40
C ILE A 278 24.47 0.57 -5.58
N ILE A 279 25.36 0.54 -4.58
CA ILE A 279 26.65 1.23 -4.66
C ILE A 279 27.54 0.65 -5.77
N SER A 280 27.32 -0.62 -6.14
CA SER A 280 28.04 -1.31 -7.22
C SER A 280 27.43 -1.10 -8.63
N LEU A 281 26.37 -0.31 -8.75
CA LEU A 281 25.79 0.12 -10.04
C LEU A 281 26.52 1.31 -10.63
#